data_17ee2b4dd8dc2ad167a094d0b04d9016
#
_entry.id   17ee2b4dd8dc2ad167a094d0b04d9016
#
_cell.length_a   1.000
_cell.length_b   1.000
_cell.length_c   1.000
_cell.angle_alpha   90.00
_cell.angle_beta   90.00
_cell.angle_gamma   90.00
#
_symmetry.space_group_name_H-M   'P 1'
#
loop_
_entity.id
_entity.type
_entity.pdbx_description
1 polymer ?
#
loop_
_entity_poly.entity_id
_entity_poly.type
_entity_poly.pdbx_seq_one_letter_code
_entity_poly.pdbx_strand_id
1 'polypeptide(L)'
;GFSRFMKRRRGLVPEDSEMKDIDPKGLDTAFWASVTKEDIYEYLYFLNRECGNKKSSTARRLASLHGFYDYLVNQVNRLDADPTAAIHPPKQDKVLPKYLTAEQSMELLESTQTQSDFPERDYCMVTLFLNCGMRLAELVGMNLDDIDLENRQIRLFGKGHKERMVY
;
A
#
# COMPACT_ATOMS: atom_id res chain seq x y z
N GLY A 1 11.73 -3.67 -7.15
CA GLY A 1 10.83 -4.79 -7.14
C GLY A 1 11.28 -5.94 -8.05
N PHE A 2 10.33 -6.66 -8.65
CA PHE A 2 10.59 -7.87 -9.43
C PHE A 2 11.56 -7.66 -10.60
N SER A 3 11.38 -6.60 -11.42
CA SER A 3 12.30 -6.28 -12.53
C SER A 3 13.76 -6.19 -12.08
N ARG A 4 14.02 -5.53 -10.96
CA ARG A 4 15.37 -5.39 -10.39
C ARG A 4 15.95 -6.73 -9.95
N PHE A 5 15.12 -7.55 -9.29
CA PHE A 5 15.50 -8.90 -8.88
C PHE A 5 15.88 -9.75 -10.10
N MET A 6 15.06 -9.72 -11.15
CA MET A 6 15.30 -10.48 -12.37
C MET A 6 16.56 -10.03 -13.11
N LYS A 7 16.83 -8.71 -13.17
CA LYS A 7 18.06 -8.21 -13.77
C LYS A 7 19.30 -8.70 -13.04
N ARG A 8 19.30 -8.65 -11.71
CA ARG A 8 20.43 -9.16 -10.90
C ARG A 8 20.58 -10.68 -11.06
N ARG A 9 19.49 -11.43 -10.97
CA ARG A 9 19.49 -12.89 -11.13
C ARG A 9 20.02 -13.36 -12.48
N ARG A 10 19.70 -12.63 -13.55
CA ARG A 10 20.13 -12.95 -14.92
C ARG A 10 21.47 -12.34 -15.33
N GLY A 11 22.20 -11.77 -14.40
CA GLY A 11 23.51 -11.15 -14.67
C GLY A 11 23.46 -9.94 -15.60
N LEU A 12 22.31 -9.26 -15.70
CA LEU A 12 22.17 -8.05 -16.51
C LEU A 12 22.72 -6.80 -15.81
N VAL A 13 23.13 -6.96 -14.56
CA VAL A 13 23.78 -5.95 -13.73
C VAL A 13 24.82 -6.64 -12.86
N PRO A 14 25.88 -5.93 -12.37
CA PRO A 14 26.88 -6.49 -11.47
C PRO A 14 26.23 -7.10 -10.22
N GLU A 15 26.80 -8.20 -9.71
CA GLU A 15 26.25 -8.92 -8.53
C GLU A 15 26.24 -8.08 -7.25
N ASP A 16 27.20 -7.17 -7.12
CA ASP A 16 27.36 -6.24 -5.99
C ASP A 16 26.41 -5.03 -6.06
N SER A 17 25.65 -4.89 -7.15
CA SER A 17 24.68 -3.78 -7.30
C SER A 17 23.62 -3.83 -6.21
N GLU A 18 23.46 -2.73 -5.49
CA GLU A 18 22.36 -2.61 -4.52
C GLU A 18 21.00 -2.58 -5.25
N MET A 19 20.02 -3.32 -4.70
CA MET A 19 18.69 -3.42 -5.32
C MET A 19 17.98 -2.08 -5.55
N LYS A 20 18.31 -1.04 -4.76
CA LYS A 20 17.73 0.30 -4.92
C LYS A 20 18.28 1.03 -6.15
N ASP A 21 19.53 0.76 -6.55
CA ASP A 21 20.26 1.48 -7.61
C ASP A 21 20.05 0.85 -9.00
N ILE A 22 19.53 -0.38 -9.07
CA ILE A 22 19.23 -1.03 -10.35
C ILE A 22 18.05 -0.31 -11.04
N ASP A 23 18.24 0.18 -12.26
CA ASP A 23 17.14 0.72 -13.07
C ASP A 23 16.13 -0.40 -13.43
N PRO A 24 14.85 -0.26 -13.10
CA PRO A 24 13.84 -1.26 -13.43
C PRO A 24 13.40 -1.27 -14.91
N LYS A 25 13.82 -0.28 -15.70
CA LYS A 25 13.42 -0.08 -17.09
C LYS A 25 14.27 -0.92 -18.06
N GLY A 26 13.89 -0.91 -19.34
CA GLY A 26 14.68 -1.51 -20.42
C GLY A 26 14.54 -3.02 -20.54
N LEU A 27 13.46 -3.60 -20.01
CA LEU A 27 13.10 -5.01 -20.21
C LEU A 27 12.00 -5.09 -21.27
N ASP A 28 12.25 -5.83 -22.33
CA ASP A 28 11.35 -6.01 -23.45
C ASP A 28 10.33 -7.13 -23.25
N THR A 29 9.46 -7.32 -24.22
CA THR A 29 8.44 -8.38 -24.18
C THR A 29 9.05 -9.76 -24.18
N ALA A 30 10.17 -9.97 -24.93
CA ALA A 30 10.85 -11.26 -24.97
C ALA A 30 11.43 -11.64 -23.62
N PHE A 31 11.96 -10.67 -22.88
CA PHE A 31 12.39 -10.89 -21.49
C PHE A 31 11.23 -11.35 -20.61
N TRP A 32 10.07 -10.67 -20.68
CA TRP A 32 8.91 -11.03 -19.86
C TRP A 32 8.30 -12.37 -20.25
N ALA A 33 8.36 -12.75 -21.52
CA ALA A 33 7.96 -14.09 -22.01
C ALA A 33 8.86 -15.20 -21.48
N SER A 34 10.13 -14.89 -21.20
CA SER A 34 11.11 -15.88 -20.72
C SER A 34 11.08 -16.11 -19.20
N VAL A 35 10.25 -15.37 -18.46
CA VAL A 35 10.09 -15.56 -17.02
C VAL A 35 9.30 -16.81 -16.74
N THR A 36 9.84 -17.64 -15.85
CA THR A 36 9.21 -18.91 -15.48
C THR A 36 8.53 -18.85 -14.11
N LYS A 37 7.75 -19.85 -13.80
CA LYS A 37 7.14 -20.03 -12.48
C LYS A 37 8.21 -20.14 -11.38
N GLU A 38 9.33 -20.77 -11.67
CA GLU A 38 10.47 -20.93 -10.78
C GLU A 38 11.10 -19.58 -10.44
N ASP A 39 11.27 -18.69 -11.42
CA ASP A 39 11.75 -17.30 -11.21
C ASP A 39 10.87 -16.55 -10.20
N ILE A 40 9.56 -16.77 -10.26
CA ILE A 40 8.62 -16.12 -9.36
C ILE A 40 8.72 -16.71 -7.95
N TYR A 41 8.82 -18.03 -7.82
CA TYR A 41 9.04 -18.66 -6.50
C TYR A 41 10.33 -18.19 -5.84
N GLU A 42 11.41 -18.07 -6.59
CA GLU A 42 12.67 -17.57 -6.06
C GLU A 42 12.59 -16.11 -5.65
N TYR A 43 11.85 -15.28 -6.41
CA TYR A 43 11.57 -13.94 -5.98
C TYR A 43 10.78 -13.88 -4.67
N LEU A 44 9.75 -14.73 -4.51
CA LEU A 44 8.99 -14.80 -3.26
C LEU A 44 9.85 -15.29 -2.10
N TYR A 45 10.75 -16.23 -2.36
CA TYR A 45 11.74 -16.69 -1.38
C TYR A 45 12.69 -15.57 -0.97
N PHE A 46 13.25 -14.85 -1.93
CA PHE A 46 14.09 -13.66 -1.70
C PHE A 46 13.38 -12.61 -0.84
N LEU A 47 12.12 -12.32 -1.13
CA LEU A 47 11.34 -11.36 -0.34
C LEU A 47 11.19 -11.78 1.12
N ASN A 48 10.98 -13.06 1.37
CA ASN A 48 10.77 -13.56 2.73
C ASN A 48 12.08 -13.71 3.50
N ARG A 49 13.13 -14.26 2.88
CA ARG A 49 14.38 -14.61 3.56
C ARG A 49 15.38 -13.47 3.62
N GLU A 50 15.59 -12.79 2.51
CA GLU A 50 16.59 -11.74 2.43
C GLU A 50 16.02 -10.35 2.77
N CYS A 51 14.77 -10.06 2.35
CA CYS A 51 14.13 -8.77 2.65
C CYS A 51 13.31 -8.77 3.95
N GLY A 52 13.11 -9.89 4.63
CA GLY A 52 12.34 -9.99 5.86
C GLY A 52 10.85 -9.59 5.72
N ASN A 53 10.28 -9.71 4.52
CA ASN A 53 8.92 -9.27 4.26
C ASN A 53 7.89 -10.15 5.01
N LYS A 54 6.87 -9.50 5.55
CA LYS A 54 5.71 -10.20 6.12
C LYS A 54 4.90 -10.89 5.02
N LYS A 55 4.16 -11.96 5.36
CA LYS A 55 3.29 -12.71 4.44
C LYS A 55 2.34 -11.81 3.64
N SER A 56 1.75 -10.80 4.29
CA SER A 56 0.85 -9.83 3.64
C SER A 56 1.55 -8.98 2.57
N SER A 57 2.79 -8.56 2.84
CA SER A 57 3.60 -7.79 1.87
C SER A 57 4.00 -8.65 0.68
N THR A 58 4.37 -9.90 0.92
CA THR A 58 4.70 -10.87 -0.14
C THR A 58 3.46 -11.19 -1.00
N ALA A 59 2.31 -11.43 -0.39
CA ALA A 59 1.05 -11.63 -1.11
C ALA A 59 0.66 -10.42 -1.98
N ARG A 60 0.85 -9.20 -1.48
CA ARG A 60 0.60 -7.98 -2.27
C ARG A 60 1.53 -7.87 -3.49
N ARG A 61 2.81 -8.24 -3.34
CA ARG A 61 3.75 -8.26 -4.47
C ARG A 61 3.40 -9.32 -5.49
N LEU A 62 2.96 -10.50 -5.05
CA LEU A 62 2.45 -11.53 -5.96
C LEU A 62 1.20 -11.06 -6.69
N ALA A 63 0.24 -10.44 -6.00
CA ALA A 63 -0.96 -9.87 -6.64
C ALA A 63 -0.61 -8.81 -7.71
N SER A 64 0.46 -8.03 -7.50
CA SER A 64 0.95 -7.10 -8.52
C SER A 64 1.54 -7.80 -9.74
N LEU A 65 2.17 -8.97 -9.57
CA LEU A 65 2.67 -9.78 -10.68
C LEU A 65 1.51 -10.43 -11.44
N HIS A 66 0.50 -10.95 -10.75
CA HIS A 66 -0.72 -11.44 -11.38
C HIS A 66 -1.37 -10.38 -12.26
N GLY A 67 -1.61 -9.17 -11.73
CA GLY A 67 -2.18 -8.08 -12.52
C GLY A 67 -1.32 -7.66 -13.71
N PHE A 68 0.00 -7.72 -13.57
CA PHE A 68 0.93 -7.40 -14.65
C PHE A 68 0.88 -8.43 -15.78
N TYR A 69 0.93 -9.73 -15.46
CA TYR A 69 0.88 -10.80 -16.46
C TYR A 69 -0.53 -10.94 -17.05
N ASP A 70 -1.57 -10.81 -16.26
CA ASP A 70 -2.95 -10.76 -16.76
C ASP A 70 -3.12 -9.65 -17.82
N TYR A 71 -2.59 -8.45 -17.54
CA TYR A 71 -2.60 -7.36 -18.52
C TYR A 71 -1.86 -7.72 -19.81
N LEU A 72 -0.65 -8.31 -19.72
CA LEU A 72 0.14 -8.67 -20.89
C LEU A 72 -0.48 -9.80 -21.73
N VAL A 73 -1.11 -10.77 -21.09
CA VAL A 73 -1.72 -11.93 -21.76
C VAL A 73 -3.12 -11.57 -22.28
N ASN A 74 -4.01 -11.07 -21.41
CA ASN A 74 -5.45 -11.00 -21.69
C ASN A 74 -5.90 -9.64 -22.23
N GLN A 75 -5.17 -8.54 -21.96
CA GLN A 75 -5.62 -7.22 -22.40
C GLN A 75 -4.86 -6.72 -23.64
N VAL A 76 -3.54 -6.90 -23.68
CA VAL A 76 -2.72 -6.41 -24.80
C VAL A 76 -2.19 -7.51 -25.71
N ASN A 77 -2.44 -8.78 -25.39
CA ASN A 77 -2.04 -9.97 -26.17
C ASN A 77 -0.55 -9.94 -26.58
N ARG A 78 0.32 -9.61 -25.64
CA ARG A 78 1.77 -9.55 -25.82
C ARG A 78 2.48 -10.84 -25.41
N LEU A 79 1.84 -11.66 -24.60
CA LEU A 79 2.35 -12.95 -24.12
C LEU A 79 1.29 -14.02 -24.32
N ASP A 80 1.72 -15.25 -24.59
CA ASP A 80 0.83 -16.41 -24.80
C ASP A 80 0.48 -17.12 -23.48
N ALA A 81 1.28 -16.94 -22.43
CA ALA A 81 1.08 -17.63 -21.15
C ALA A 81 1.41 -16.74 -19.97
N ASP A 82 0.68 -16.96 -18.88
CA ASP A 82 0.89 -16.33 -17.59
C ASP A 82 1.65 -17.26 -16.63
N PRO A 83 2.93 -16.98 -16.32
CA PRO A 83 3.71 -17.82 -15.40
C PRO A 83 3.22 -17.73 -13.95
N THR A 84 2.33 -16.78 -13.63
CA THR A 84 1.78 -16.62 -12.28
C THR A 84 0.49 -17.41 -12.06
N ALA A 85 -0.20 -17.86 -13.10
CA ALA A 85 -1.57 -18.39 -13.04
C ALA A 85 -1.76 -19.52 -11.99
N ALA A 86 -0.75 -20.37 -11.80
CA ALA A 86 -0.80 -21.49 -10.85
C ALA A 86 -0.16 -21.17 -9.48
N ILE A 87 0.20 -19.91 -9.22
CA ILE A 87 0.85 -19.50 -7.95
C ILE A 87 -0.20 -18.87 -7.04
N HIS A 88 -0.43 -19.50 -5.91
CA HIS A 88 -1.38 -18.98 -4.93
C HIS A 88 -0.65 -18.18 -3.82
N PRO A 89 -1.21 -17.07 -3.37
CA PRO A 89 -0.65 -16.32 -2.25
C PRO A 89 -0.66 -17.19 -0.98
N PRO A 90 0.34 -17.00 -0.08
CA PRO A 90 0.35 -17.68 1.21
C PRO A 90 -0.93 -17.32 1.99
N LYS A 91 -1.51 -18.30 2.68
CA LYS A 91 -2.64 -18.05 3.58
C LYS A 91 -2.25 -16.96 4.59
N GLN A 92 -3.06 -15.91 4.61
CA GLN A 92 -2.90 -14.84 5.58
C GLN A 92 -3.73 -15.15 6.81
N ASP A 93 -3.12 -14.98 7.97
CA ASP A 93 -3.84 -15.04 9.22
C ASP A 93 -4.78 -13.83 9.29
N LYS A 94 -6.07 -14.07 9.53
CA LYS A 94 -7.04 -12.99 9.77
C LYS A 94 -6.76 -12.39 11.14
N VAL A 95 -5.98 -11.32 11.17
CA VAL A 95 -5.78 -10.55 12.38
C VAL A 95 -7.01 -9.65 12.58
N LEU A 96 -7.66 -9.75 13.74
CA LEU A 96 -8.75 -8.86 14.09
C LEU A 96 -8.23 -7.41 14.16
N PRO A 97 -8.99 -6.45 13.63
CA PRO A 97 -8.64 -5.04 13.75
C PRO A 97 -8.50 -4.66 15.22
N LYS A 98 -7.44 -3.93 15.57
CA LYS A 98 -7.34 -3.29 16.88
C LYS A 98 -8.10 -1.96 16.81
N TYR A 99 -8.97 -1.73 17.74
CA TYR A 99 -9.74 -0.49 17.87
C TYR A 99 -9.68 -0.02 19.34
N LEU A 100 -9.95 1.25 19.53
CA LEU A 100 -10.09 1.82 20.88
C LEU A 100 -11.51 1.55 21.39
N THR A 101 -11.64 1.23 22.68
CA THR A 101 -12.95 1.26 23.34
C THR A 101 -13.44 2.71 23.50
N ALA A 102 -14.70 2.89 23.88
CA ALA A 102 -15.23 4.22 24.17
C ALA A 102 -14.44 4.92 25.28
N GLU A 103 -14.12 4.18 26.35
CA GLU A 103 -13.32 4.67 27.48
C GLU A 103 -11.93 5.08 27.04
N GLN A 104 -11.24 4.24 26.25
CA GLN A 104 -9.91 4.55 25.72
C GLN A 104 -9.93 5.76 24.78
N SER A 105 -11.01 5.94 24.03
CA SER A 105 -11.19 7.11 23.16
C SER A 105 -11.35 8.38 23.97
N MET A 106 -12.07 8.34 25.09
CA MET A 106 -12.19 9.48 26.01
C MET A 106 -10.85 9.80 26.70
N GLU A 107 -10.15 8.79 27.21
CA GLU A 107 -8.81 8.94 27.80
C GLU A 107 -7.84 9.58 26.80
N LEU A 108 -7.89 9.17 25.53
CA LEU A 108 -7.07 9.78 24.47
C LEU A 108 -7.40 11.26 24.29
N LEU A 109 -8.68 11.64 24.26
CA LEU A 109 -9.10 13.03 24.15
C LEU A 109 -8.63 13.87 25.35
N GLU A 110 -8.78 13.37 26.56
CA GLU A 110 -8.33 14.06 27.78
C GLU A 110 -6.81 14.21 27.80
N SER A 111 -6.06 13.22 27.32
CA SER A 111 -4.60 13.29 27.26
C SER A 111 -4.10 14.41 26.33
N THR A 112 -4.83 14.71 25.26
CA THR A 112 -4.45 15.83 24.37
C THR A 112 -4.48 17.18 25.06
N GLN A 113 -5.35 17.36 26.03
CA GLN A 113 -5.48 18.61 26.78
C GLN A 113 -4.40 18.80 27.86
N THR A 114 -3.83 17.70 28.36
CA THR A 114 -2.90 17.73 29.50
C THR A 114 -1.45 17.46 29.12
N GLN A 115 -1.20 16.75 28.02
CA GLN A 115 0.13 16.25 27.65
C GLN A 115 0.66 16.77 26.30
N SER A 116 -0.14 17.52 25.53
CA SER A 116 0.26 18.06 24.24
C SER A 116 0.84 19.47 24.35
N ASP A 117 1.81 19.79 23.51
CA ASP A 117 2.33 21.15 23.31
C ASP A 117 1.31 22.07 22.61
N PHE A 118 0.30 21.48 21.93
CA PHE A 118 -0.76 22.19 21.20
C PHE A 118 -2.14 21.57 21.49
N PRO A 119 -2.65 21.75 22.72
CA PRO A 119 -3.82 21.02 23.23
C PRO A 119 -5.07 21.19 22.36
N GLU A 120 -5.42 22.41 21.97
CA GLU A 120 -6.63 22.69 21.20
C GLU A 120 -6.58 22.08 19.80
N ARG A 121 -5.43 22.19 19.12
CA ARG A 121 -5.20 21.60 17.81
C ARG A 121 -5.34 20.08 17.87
N ASP A 122 -4.65 19.45 18.81
CA ASP A 122 -4.58 18.00 18.90
C ASP A 122 -5.92 17.42 19.36
N TYR A 123 -6.62 18.09 20.27
CA TYR A 123 -7.98 17.74 20.64
C TYR A 123 -8.94 17.79 19.44
N CYS A 124 -8.87 18.85 18.63
CA CYS A 124 -9.68 19.00 17.44
C CYS A 124 -9.39 17.86 16.44
N MET A 125 -8.10 17.59 16.16
CA MET A 125 -7.71 16.52 15.23
C MET A 125 -8.20 15.14 15.69
N VAL A 126 -8.00 14.78 16.97
CA VAL A 126 -8.44 13.50 17.52
C VAL A 126 -9.97 13.40 17.50
N THR A 127 -10.68 14.47 17.84
CA THR A 127 -12.14 14.53 17.77
C THR A 127 -12.63 14.26 16.34
N LEU A 128 -12.03 14.88 15.33
CA LEU A 128 -12.38 14.65 13.92
C LEU A 128 -12.12 13.22 13.48
N PHE A 129 -11.02 12.60 13.93
CA PHE A 129 -10.75 11.19 13.63
C PHE A 129 -11.79 10.27 14.26
N LEU A 130 -12.13 10.47 15.52
CA LEU A 130 -13.05 9.61 16.26
C LEU A 130 -14.50 9.75 15.76
N ASN A 131 -14.96 10.98 15.51
CA ASN A 131 -16.37 11.23 15.13
C ASN A 131 -16.62 11.07 13.64
N CYS A 132 -15.71 11.57 12.79
CA CYS A 132 -15.93 11.64 11.35
C CYS A 132 -15.27 10.47 10.59
N GLY A 133 -14.44 9.67 11.25
CA GLY A 133 -13.69 8.59 10.61
C GLY A 133 -12.83 9.09 9.44
N MET A 134 -12.21 10.25 9.61
CA MET A 134 -11.34 10.83 8.59
C MET A 134 -10.09 10.00 8.36
N ARG A 135 -9.58 10.03 7.14
CA ARG A 135 -8.23 9.55 6.87
C ARG A 135 -7.21 10.66 7.14
N LEU A 136 -6.00 10.28 7.54
CA LEU A 136 -4.93 11.26 7.77
C LEU A 136 -4.73 12.21 6.58
N ALA A 137 -4.76 11.70 5.36
CA ALA A 137 -4.60 12.53 4.16
C ALA A 137 -5.78 13.50 3.93
N GLU A 138 -6.99 13.15 4.36
CA GLU A 138 -8.16 14.03 4.31
C GLU A 138 -8.01 15.18 5.30
N LEU A 139 -7.56 14.89 6.52
CA LEU A 139 -7.32 15.93 7.53
C LEU A 139 -6.20 16.89 7.11
N VAL A 140 -5.07 16.37 6.64
CA VAL A 140 -3.91 17.17 6.20
C VAL A 140 -4.23 18.04 4.97
N GLY A 141 -5.11 17.55 4.10
CA GLY A 141 -5.51 18.27 2.87
C GLY A 141 -6.68 19.22 3.05
N MET A 142 -7.27 19.31 4.25
CA MET A 142 -8.44 20.15 4.53
C MET A 142 -8.06 21.62 4.59
N ASN A 143 -8.89 22.48 4.01
CA ASN A 143 -8.78 23.92 4.04
C ASN A 143 -9.97 24.54 4.80
N LEU A 144 -9.85 25.81 5.17
CA LEU A 144 -10.93 26.51 5.87
C LEU A 144 -12.22 26.59 5.04
N ASP A 145 -12.10 26.70 3.71
CA ASP A 145 -13.22 26.71 2.78
C ASP A 145 -14.00 25.38 2.70
N ASP A 146 -13.43 24.32 3.26
CA ASP A 146 -14.08 23.00 3.33
C ASP A 146 -14.97 22.86 4.58
N ILE A 147 -14.95 23.85 5.48
CA ILE A 147 -15.66 23.83 6.75
C ILE A 147 -16.86 24.79 6.67
N ASP A 148 -18.06 24.24 6.77
CA ASP A 148 -19.30 25.00 6.89
C ASP A 148 -19.75 24.99 8.35
N LEU A 149 -19.45 26.08 9.06
CA LEU A 149 -19.78 26.24 10.47
C LEU A 149 -21.28 26.44 10.69
N GLU A 150 -22.01 27.03 9.72
CA GLU A 150 -23.44 27.29 9.84
C GLU A 150 -24.23 26.00 9.80
N ASN A 151 -23.85 25.10 8.86
CA ASN A 151 -24.51 23.81 8.71
C ASN A 151 -23.82 22.67 9.47
N ARG A 152 -22.71 22.98 10.17
CA ARG A 152 -21.88 22.00 10.91
C ARG A 152 -21.40 20.85 10.03
N GLN A 153 -20.90 21.16 8.85
CA GLN A 153 -20.48 20.20 7.86
C GLN A 153 -19.03 20.40 7.47
N ILE A 154 -18.36 19.33 7.13
CA ILE A 154 -17.01 19.37 6.57
C ILE A 154 -17.01 18.56 5.27
N ARG A 155 -16.51 19.19 4.20
CA ARG A 155 -16.29 18.54 2.91
C ARG A 155 -14.93 17.86 2.88
N LEU A 156 -14.90 16.58 2.66
CA LEU A 156 -13.70 15.76 2.62
C LEU A 156 -13.41 15.25 1.21
N PHE A 157 -12.16 15.36 0.79
CA PHE A 157 -11.69 14.85 -0.49
C PHE A 157 -10.92 13.54 -0.32
N GLY A 158 -11.50 12.45 -0.76
CA GLY A 158 -10.89 11.13 -0.71
C GLY A 158 -10.09 10.76 -1.95
N LYS A 159 -9.57 9.54 -1.98
CA LYS A 159 -8.81 8.99 -3.11
C LYS A 159 -9.65 9.04 -4.41
N GLY A 160 -9.06 9.58 -5.47
CA GLY A 160 -9.70 9.70 -6.78
C GLY A 160 -10.71 10.86 -6.88
N HIS A 161 -10.49 11.94 -6.10
CA HIS A 161 -11.34 13.14 -6.06
C HIS A 161 -12.81 12.85 -5.68
N LYS A 162 -13.04 11.76 -4.94
CA LYS A 162 -14.38 11.49 -4.40
C LYS A 162 -14.62 12.37 -3.18
N GLU A 163 -15.67 13.17 -3.25
CA GLU A 163 -16.11 14.04 -2.17
C GLU A 163 -17.10 13.31 -1.25
N ARG A 164 -17.03 13.63 0.04
CA ARG A 164 -18.05 13.24 1.02
C ARG A 164 -18.24 14.35 2.04
N MET A 165 -19.47 14.53 2.52
CA MET A 165 -19.78 15.42 3.64
C MET A 165 -19.79 14.61 4.93
N VAL A 166 -19.29 15.21 6.00
CA VAL A 166 -19.39 14.71 7.38
C VAL A 166 -19.96 15.79 8.29
N TYR A 167 -20.62 15.34 9.37
CA TYR A 167 -21.39 16.20 10.31
C TYR A 167 -20.80 16.10 11.71
#